data_d4092f52710712e28f922de42c77322c
#
_entry.id   d4092f52710712e28f922de42c77322c
#
_cell.length_a   1.000
_cell.length_b   1.000
_cell.length_c   1.000
_cell.angle_alpha   90.00
_cell.angle_beta   90.00
_cell.angle_gamma   90.00
#
_symmetry.space_group_name_H-M   'P 1'
#
loop_
_entity.id
_entity.type
_entity.pdbx_description
1 polymer ?
#
loop_
_entity_poly.entity_id
_entity_poly.type
_entity_poly.pdbx_seq_one_letter_code
_entity_poly.pdbx_strand_id
1 'polypeptide(L)'
;MAMRDDPSIPDSTRNRVKAIAEELGYRRNARVSELMSLLKQQSLRDGQETLAFVVPVKRDGSGLEKYINTSIAHAKKRAEERGYGLEIFEMDERGITPQRLEKIIEARGIRAALFGPHREVTGAVPINSSKLATVAIGYSVVEPPMNRVVIDHYRNIHLAMAQLLARGYERIGLLLNPESDARARDLITAGFWDVGRRLPKSNRIKPYVGPAEAKAVSRWRNRKKPDAVICCGANWHQLLSDNGGLDPETMGYVYIDHCDREGLSVAGIPYMNGMLTEVAIDQLVAALQINEFGVPEHPRTTAVPCAWHEGDSIRPLVSKIKDPLFLVPTAEEE
;
A
#
# COMPACT_ATOMS: atom_id res chain seq x y z
N MET A 1 6.77 -31.88 -1.25
CA MET A 1 8.00 -31.37 -0.65
C MET A 1 9.11 -31.26 -1.70
N ALA A 2 9.80 -32.29 -2.16
CA ALA A 2 10.92 -32.16 -3.13
C ALA A 2 10.56 -31.40 -4.44
N MET A 3 9.36 -31.59 -5.00
CA MET A 3 8.86 -30.88 -6.18
C MET A 3 8.45 -29.41 -5.94
N ARG A 4 8.57 -28.92 -4.70
CA ARG A 4 8.22 -27.55 -4.28
C ARG A 4 9.43 -26.83 -3.69
N ASP A 5 10.64 -27.31 -3.98
CA ASP A 5 11.91 -26.75 -3.52
C ASP A 5 12.02 -26.55 -2.01
N ASP A 6 11.36 -27.43 -1.24
CA ASP A 6 11.35 -27.38 0.21
C ASP A 6 12.81 -27.46 0.74
N PRO A 7 13.29 -26.41 1.46
CA PRO A 7 14.66 -26.33 1.93
C PRO A 7 15.00 -27.36 3.01
N SER A 8 14.02 -28.03 3.60
CA SER A 8 14.25 -29.14 4.53
C SER A 8 14.77 -30.41 3.84
N ILE A 9 14.71 -30.47 2.50
CA ILE A 9 15.19 -31.60 1.70
C ILE A 9 16.53 -31.23 1.05
N PRO A 10 17.60 -32.07 1.22
CA PRO A 10 18.89 -31.84 0.57
C PRO A 10 18.77 -31.67 -0.93
N ASP A 11 19.59 -30.78 -1.52
CA ASP A 11 19.58 -30.46 -2.95
C ASP A 11 19.73 -31.70 -3.86
N SER A 12 20.62 -32.62 -3.46
CA SER A 12 20.83 -33.89 -4.19
C SER A 12 19.54 -34.72 -4.28
N THR A 13 18.76 -34.77 -3.21
CA THR A 13 17.49 -35.48 -3.17
C THR A 13 16.42 -34.75 -4.00
N ARG A 14 16.35 -33.42 -3.91
CA ARG A 14 15.42 -32.61 -4.73
C ARG A 14 15.68 -32.81 -6.22
N ASN A 15 16.93 -32.70 -6.64
CA ASN A 15 17.31 -32.84 -8.03
C ASN A 15 17.01 -34.24 -8.57
N ARG A 16 17.29 -35.28 -7.77
CA ARG A 16 16.94 -36.67 -8.14
C ARG A 16 15.45 -36.87 -8.31
N VAL A 17 14.64 -36.36 -7.38
CA VAL A 17 13.17 -36.45 -7.45
C VAL A 17 12.60 -35.69 -8.64
N LYS A 18 13.14 -34.50 -8.95
CA LYS A 18 12.72 -33.73 -10.12
C LYS A 18 13.05 -34.45 -11.42
N ALA A 19 14.23 -35.01 -11.54
CA ALA A 19 14.65 -35.78 -12.74
C ALA A 19 13.75 -37.01 -12.97
N ILE A 20 13.46 -37.77 -11.91
CA ILE A 20 12.55 -38.93 -11.99
C ILE A 20 11.11 -38.50 -12.35
N ALA A 21 10.64 -37.39 -11.76
CA ALA A 21 9.31 -36.86 -12.07
C ALA A 21 9.17 -36.42 -13.53
N GLU A 22 10.22 -35.82 -14.09
CA GLU A 22 10.27 -35.41 -15.49
C GLU A 22 10.30 -36.61 -16.42
N GLU A 23 11.11 -37.62 -16.08
CA GLU A 23 11.20 -38.90 -16.81
C GLU A 23 9.85 -39.65 -16.83
N LEU A 24 9.13 -39.63 -15.73
CA LEU A 24 7.79 -40.22 -15.59
C LEU A 24 6.65 -39.33 -16.16
N GLY A 25 6.96 -38.17 -16.75
CA GLY A 25 5.97 -37.26 -17.33
C GLY A 25 5.06 -36.61 -16.28
N TYR A 26 5.48 -36.53 -15.01
CA TYR A 26 4.67 -35.95 -13.94
C TYR A 26 4.47 -34.45 -14.19
N ARG A 27 3.23 -34.04 -14.39
CA ARG A 27 2.83 -32.63 -14.43
C ARG A 27 2.03 -32.28 -13.18
N ARG A 28 2.39 -31.16 -12.56
CA ARG A 28 1.68 -30.65 -11.38
C ARG A 28 0.20 -30.41 -11.73
N ASN A 29 -0.70 -31.13 -11.07
CA ASN A 29 -2.13 -30.97 -11.27
C ASN A 29 -2.65 -29.83 -10.38
N ALA A 30 -3.15 -28.74 -11.00
CA ALA A 30 -3.71 -27.60 -10.30
C ALA A 30 -4.88 -28.00 -9.37
N ARG A 31 -5.75 -28.91 -9.83
CA ARG A 31 -6.87 -29.42 -9.03
C ARG A 31 -6.43 -30.20 -7.78
N VAL A 32 -5.34 -30.97 -7.88
CA VAL A 32 -4.78 -31.68 -6.71
C VAL A 32 -4.21 -30.67 -5.71
N SER A 33 -3.59 -29.59 -6.19
CA SER A 33 -3.09 -28.52 -5.33
C SER A 33 -4.22 -27.78 -4.60
N GLU A 34 -5.33 -27.54 -5.29
CA GLU A 34 -6.56 -26.97 -4.75
C GLU A 34 -7.22 -27.90 -3.71
N LEU A 35 -7.35 -29.21 -4.05
CA LEU A 35 -7.87 -30.22 -3.15
C LEU A 35 -7.03 -30.37 -1.88
N MET A 36 -5.70 -30.35 -2.00
CA MET A 36 -4.80 -30.38 -0.85
C MET A 36 -4.90 -29.10 0.00
N SER A 37 -5.19 -27.96 -0.61
CA SER A 37 -5.51 -26.73 0.10
C SER A 37 -6.82 -26.86 0.90
N LEU A 38 -7.85 -27.44 0.29
CA LEU A 38 -9.15 -27.71 0.94
C LEU A 38 -9.02 -28.74 2.08
N LEU A 39 -8.25 -29.81 1.88
CA LEU A 39 -7.98 -30.82 2.92
C LEU A 39 -7.20 -30.21 4.10
N LYS A 40 -6.27 -29.30 3.83
CA LYS A 40 -5.56 -28.54 4.85
C LYS A 40 -6.50 -27.66 5.69
N GLN A 41 -7.54 -27.10 5.06
CA GLN A 41 -8.60 -26.36 5.77
C GLN A 41 -9.45 -27.26 6.68
N GLN A 42 -9.63 -28.53 6.34
CA GLN A 42 -10.41 -29.50 7.12
C GLN A 42 -9.61 -30.17 8.25
N SER A 43 -8.28 -30.30 8.11
CA SER A 43 -7.42 -30.94 9.13
C SER A 43 -7.10 -30.03 10.35
N LEU A 44 -7.75 -28.90 10.45
CA LEU A 44 -7.45 -27.76 11.35
C LEU A 44 -7.95 -27.91 12.79
N ARG A 45 -8.15 -29.11 13.29
CA ARG A 45 -8.48 -29.26 14.74
C ARG A 45 -7.28 -29.47 15.64
N ASP A 46 -6.09 -29.79 15.08
CA ASP A 46 -4.86 -29.99 15.85
C ASP A 46 -3.64 -29.46 15.08
N GLY A 47 -3.33 -28.16 15.20
CA GLY A 47 -2.10 -27.54 14.67
C GLY A 47 -2.31 -26.58 13.48
N GLN A 48 -3.02 -25.49 13.70
CA GLN A 48 -3.16 -24.42 12.70
C GLN A 48 -1.79 -23.78 12.41
N GLU A 49 -1.33 -23.85 11.13
CA GLU A 49 -0.11 -23.16 10.71
C GLU A 49 -0.27 -21.66 10.93
N THR A 50 0.74 -21.03 11.55
CA THR A 50 0.67 -19.64 11.98
C THR A 50 1.55 -18.77 11.08
N LEU A 51 1.01 -17.63 10.65
CA LEU A 51 1.74 -16.56 9.97
C LEU A 51 2.23 -15.54 11.00
N ALA A 52 3.38 -14.91 10.75
CA ALA A 52 3.84 -13.76 11.52
C ALA A 52 3.38 -12.45 10.84
N PHE A 53 2.95 -11.47 11.60
CA PHE A 53 2.80 -10.09 11.14
C PHE A 53 3.69 -9.19 12.00
N VAL A 54 4.73 -8.68 11.41
CA VAL A 54 5.75 -7.83 12.04
C VAL A 54 5.39 -6.37 11.80
N VAL A 55 5.18 -5.62 12.86
CA VAL A 55 4.78 -4.21 12.81
C VAL A 55 5.65 -3.36 13.73
N PRO A 56 5.90 -2.07 13.41
CA PRO A 56 6.55 -1.17 14.35
C PRO A 56 5.59 -0.86 15.52
N VAL A 57 6.13 -0.75 16.72
CA VAL A 57 5.35 -0.24 17.85
C VAL A 57 5.16 1.26 17.69
N LYS A 58 3.93 1.72 17.70
CA LYS A 58 3.59 3.12 17.81
C LYS A 58 2.30 3.25 18.62
N ARG A 59 2.37 3.94 19.76
CA ARG A 59 1.25 4.16 20.69
C ARG A 59 1.14 5.66 20.99
N ASP A 60 0.94 6.46 19.95
CA ASP A 60 0.95 7.93 20.06
C ASP A 60 -0.34 8.57 19.52
N GLY A 61 -1.37 7.78 19.21
CA GLY A 61 -2.62 8.26 18.60
C GLY A 61 -2.47 8.74 17.15
N SER A 62 -1.31 8.52 16.55
CA SER A 62 -1.03 8.98 15.19
C SER A 62 -1.81 8.22 14.12
N GLY A 63 -1.83 8.77 12.91
CA GLY A 63 -2.40 8.10 11.74
C GLY A 63 -1.73 6.74 11.45
N LEU A 64 -0.45 6.58 11.77
CA LEU A 64 0.26 5.31 11.64
C LEU A 64 -0.25 4.26 12.63
N GLU A 65 -0.58 4.64 13.87
CA GLU A 65 -1.18 3.71 14.83
C GLU A 65 -2.55 3.24 14.36
N LYS A 66 -3.42 4.14 13.92
CA LYS A 66 -4.73 3.79 13.34
C LYS A 66 -4.56 2.86 12.14
N TYR A 67 -3.60 3.15 11.26
CA TYR A 67 -3.25 2.32 10.12
C TYR A 67 -2.87 0.90 10.56
N ILE A 68 -1.96 0.76 11.53
CA ILE A 68 -1.48 -0.54 12.02
C ILE A 68 -2.63 -1.32 12.65
N ASN A 69 -3.48 -0.70 13.48
CA ASN A 69 -4.61 -1.36 14.14
C ASN A 69 -5.63 -1.88 13.12
N THR A 70 -5.96 -1.08 12.10
CA THR A 70 -6.82 -1.50 11.00
C THR A 70 -6.19 -2.68 10.23
N SER A 71 -4.91 -2.58 9.90
CA SER A 71 -4.18 -3.64 9.19
C SER A 71 -4.15 -4.95 9.99
N ILE A 72 -3.93 -4.90 11.31
CA ILE A 72 -3.96 -6.08 12.18
C ILE A 72 -5.33 -6.76 12.16
N ALA A 73 -6.41 -5.99 12.27
CA ALA A 73 -7.78 -6.54 12.26
C ALA A 73 -8.08 -7.27 10.95
N HIS A 74 -7.77 -6.65 9.81
CA HIS A 74 -7.97 -7.25 8.49
C HIS A 74 -7.03 -8.44 8.25
N ALA A 75 -5.76 -8.35 8.68
CA ALA A 75 -4.82 -9.47 8.58
C ALA A 75 -5.30 -10.71 9.33
N LYS A 76 -5.79 -10.53 10.57
CA LYS A 76 -6.34 -11.64 11.37
C LYS A 76 -7.50 -12.31 10.68
N LYS A 77 -8.50 -11.51 10.28
CA LYS A 77 -9.67 -12.00 9.57
C LYS A 77 -9.28 -12.76 8.30
N ARG A 78 -8.40 -12.16 7.47
CA ARG A 78 -7.99 -12.77 6.20
C ARG A 78 -7.17 -14.05 6.37
N ALA A 79 -6.26 -14.09 7.35
CA ALA A 79 -5.51 -15.28 7.68
C ALA A 79 -6.44 -16.43 8.11
N GLU A 80 -7.43 -16.16 8.97
CA GLU A 80 -8.44 -17.11 9.40
C GLU A 80 -9.27 -17.64 8.22
N GLU A 81 -9.76 -16.77 7.33
CA GLU A 81 -10.46 -17.17 6.08
C GLU A 81 -9.60 -18.09 5.20
N ARG A 82 -8.28 -17.94 5.25
CA ARG A 82 -7.32 -18.79 4.53
C ARG A 82 -6.90 -20.05 5.30
N GLY A 83 -7.40 -20.22 6.52
CA GLY A 83 -7.11 -21.37 7.37
C GLY A 83 -5.79 -21.28 8.13
N TYR A 84 -5.28 -20.07 8.36
CA TYR A 84 -4.03 -19.80 9.09
C TYR A 84 -4.30 -19.03 10.38
N GLY A 85 -3.50 -19.32 11.42
CA GLY A 85 -3.35 -18.43 12.56
C GLY A 85 -2.51 -17.20 12.19
N LEU A 86 -2.66 -16.12 12.96
CA LEU A 86 -1.81 -14.94 12.83
C LEU A 86 -1.28 -14.50 14.18
N GLU A 87 0.01 -14.36 14.28
CA GLU A 87 0.69 -13.81 15.44
C GLU A 87 1.32 -12.45 15.12
N ILE A 88 1.10 -11.47 16.01
CA ILE A 88 1.58 -10.09 15.85
C ILE A 88 2.89 -9.93 16.63
N PHE A 89 3.91 -9.44 15.95
CA PHE A 89 5.21 -9.10 16.52
C PHE A 89 5.43 -7.59 16.43
N GLU A 90 5.33 -6.94 17.57
CA GLU A 90 5.61 -5.50 17.68
C GLU A 90 7.12 -5.30 17.89
N MET A 91 7.74 -4.60 16.94
CA MET A 91 9.17 -4.28 17.01
C MET A 91 9.38 -2.85 17.50
N ASP A 92 10.10 -2.70 18.60
CA ASP A 92 10.58 -1.41 19.08
C ASP A 92 12.02 -1.53 19.60
N GLU A 93 12.63 -0.37 19.91
CA GLU A 93 14.00 -0.32 20.44
C GLU A 93 14.17 -1.00 21.82
N ARG A 94 13.06 -1.17 22.56
CA ARG A 94 13.03 -1.76 23.92
C ARG A 94 12.41 -3.15 23.96
N GLY A 95 11.81 -3.61 22.84
CA GLY A 95 11.03 -4.83 22.74
C GLY A 95 11.74 -5.97 22.03
N ILE A 96 11.15 -6.42 20.92
CA ILE A 96 11.69 -7.54 20.15
C ILE A 96 12.76 -7.03 19.19
N THR A 97 14.01 -7.46 19.41
CA THR A 97 15.08 -7.23 18.43
C THR A 97 14.95 -8.18 17.24
N PRO A 98 15.52 -7.87 16.06
CA PRO A 98 15.51 -8.77 14.91
C PRO A 98 16.02 -10.18 15.22
N GLN A 99 17.12 -10.30 15.96
CA GLN A 99 17.71 -11.58 16.34
C GLN A 99 16.80 -12.38 17.28
N ARG A 100 16.06 -11.67 18.16
CA ARG A 100 15.09 -12.34 19.05
C ARG A 100 13.86 -12.78 18.24
N LEU A 101 13.42 -11.97 17.28
CA LEU A 101 12.31 -12.30 16.38
C LEU A 101 12.63 -13.57 15.58
N GLU A 102 13.82 -13.69 14.99
CA GLU A 102 14.27 -14.88 14.27
C GLU A 102 14.16 -16.14 15.14
N LYS A 103 14.71 -16.09 16.34
CA LYS A 103 14.66 -17.22 17.29
C LYS A 103 13.22 -17.62 17.64
N ILE A 104 12.33 -16.64 17.80
CA ILE A 104 10.92 -16.92 18.10
C ILE A 104 10.24 -17.56 16.88
N ILE A 105 10.44 -17.00 15.70
CA ILE A 105 9.89 -17.52 14.44
C ILE A 105 10.35 -18.97 14.21
N GLU A 106 11.65 -19.24 14.39
CA GLU A 106 12.22 -20.57 14.23
C GLU A 106 11.69 -21.55 15.30
N ALA A 107 11.68 -21.16 16.58
CA ALA A 107 11.20 -22.00 17.68
C ALA A 107 9.71 -22.37 17.55
N ARG A 108 8.90 -21.50 16.94
CA ARG A 108 7.46 -21.72 16.71
C ARG A 108 7.14 -22.36 15.35
N GLY A 109 8.15 -22.65 14.55
CA GLY A 109 7.96 -23.24 13.22
C GLY A 109 7.20 -22.34 12.24
N ILE A 110 7.21 -21.02 12.43
CA ILE A 110 6.57 -20.06 11.54
C ILE A 110 7.39 -19.99 10.25
N ARG A 111 6.72 -20.18 9.11
CA ARG A 111 7.37 -20.21 7.78
C ARG A 111 7.00 -19.06 6.88
N ALA A 112 6.14 -18.15 7.33
CA ALA A 112 5.72 -17.00 6.55
C ALA A 112 5.55 -15.76 7.41
N ALA A 113 6.07 -14.61 6.96
CA ALA A 113 6.00 -13.34 7.67
C ALA A 113 5.60 -12.19 6.75
N LEU A 114 4.57 -11.46 7.18
CA LEU A 114 4.17 -10.19 6.63
C LEU A 114 4.89 -9.07 7.37
N PHE A 115 5.49 -8.13 6.65
CA PHE A 115 6.13 -6.96 7.23
C PHE A 115 5.29 -5.71 6.97
N GLY A 116 4.84 -5.07 8.03
CA GLY A 116 4.18 -3.76 7.98
C GLY A 116 5.14 -2.63 7.57
N PRO A 117 4.63 -1.40 7.42
CA PRO A 117 5.49 -0.27 7.07
C PRO A 117 6.55 -0.04 8.15
N HIS A 118 7.79 0.23 7.76
CA HIS A 118 8.85 0.58 8.68
C HIS A 118 8.57 1.95 9.33
N ARG A 119 9.08 2.18 10.54
CA ARG A 119 8.92 3.46 11.25
C ARG A 119 9.56 4.60 10.44
N GLU A 120 10.76 4.38 9.95
CA GLU A 120 11.45 5.32 9.08
C GLU A 120 10.90 5.27 7.64
N VAL A 121 11.16 6.31 6.86
CA VAL A 121 10.76 6.37 5.43
C VAL A 121 11.35 5.18 4.66
N THR A 122 12.56 4.81 4.99
CA THR A 122 13.22 3.59 4.50
C THR A 122 13.93 2.91 5.67
N GLY A 123 13.82 1.59 5.75
CA GLY A 123 14.47 0.83 6.81
C GLY A 123 14.75 -0.61 6.42
N ALA A 124 15.63 -1.23 7.20
CA ALA A 124 15.96 -2.64 7.09
C ALA A 124 15.29 -3.45 8.20
N VAL A 125 14.88 -4.66 7.87
CA VAL A 125 14.50 -5.68 8.83
C VAL A 125 15.53 -6.81 8.71
N PRO A 126 16.61 -6.76 9.48
CA PRO A 126 17.70 -7.73 9.37
C PRO A 126 17.26 -9.07 9.94
N ILE A 127 16.54 -9.84 9.13
CA ILE A 127 16.03 -11.18 9.44
C ILE A 127 16.55 -12.15 8.39
N ASN A 128 16.97 -13.33 8.82
CA ASN A 128 17.32 -14.41 7.92
C ASN A 128 16.04 -14.98 7.28
N SER A 129 15.80 -14.61 6.04
CA SER A 129 14.61 -15.05 5.29
C SER A 129 14.79 -16.38 4.54
N SER A 130 15.96 -17.05 4.61
CA SER A 130 16.26 -18.22 3.77
C SER A 130 15.22 -19.35 3.85
N LYS A 131 14.51 -19.47 4.97
CA LYS A 131 13.45 -20.47 5.19
C LYS A 131 12.05 -19.83 5.36
N LEU A 132 11.91 -18.56 5.06
CA LEU A 132 10.74 -17.77 5.36
C LEU A 132 10.16 -17.19 4.04
N ALA A 133 8.86 -17.42 3.79
CA ALA A 133 8.13 -16.66 2.79
C ALA A 133 7.87 -15.26 3.34
N THR A 134 8.15 -14.23 2.55
CA THR A 134 8.06 -12.84 3.02
C THR A 134 7.31 -11.95 2.04
N VAL A 135 6.46 -11.07 2.59
CA VAL A 135 5.80 -9.98 1.85
C VAL A 135 5.88 -8.72 2.68
N ALA A 136 6.14 -7.59 2.06
CA ALA A 136 6.12 -6.28 2.71
C ALA A 136 4.89 -5.46 2.30
N ILE A 137 4.36 -4.64 3.21
CA ILE A 137 3.35 -3.64 2.90
C ILE A 137 4.04 -2.27 2.76
N GLY A 138 3.79 -1.60 1.62
CA GLY A 138 4.39 -0.31 1.33
C GLY A 138 5.84 -0.41 0.84
N TYR A 139 6.50 0.73 0.74
CA TYR A 139 7.85 0.85 0.20
C TYR A 139 8.94 1.00 1.27
N SER A 140 8.57 1.15 2.54
CA SER A 140 9.52 1.53 3.60
C SER A 140 10.48 0.41 4.01
N VAL A 141 10.11 -0.87 3.92
CA VAL A 141 11.05 -1.98 4.12
C VAL A 141 11.84 -2.18 2.83
N VAL A 142 13.14 -1.90 2.86
CA VAL A 142 14.04 -1.96 1.68
C VAL A 142 15.01 -3.14 1.74
N GLU A 143 15.36 -3.61 2.93
CA GLU A 143 16.24 -4.76 3.15
C GLU A 143 15.65 -5.75 4.16
N PRO A 144 15.69 -7.04 3.85
CA PRO A 144 16.03 -7.63 2.54
C PRO A 144 15.00 -7.27 1.47
N PRO A 145 15.35 -7.34 0.16
CA PRO A 145 14.38 -7.19 -0.93
C PRO A 145 13.27 -8.23 -0.81
N MET A 146 12.01 -7.80 -0.91
CA MET A 146 10.82 -8.64 -0.73
C MET A 146 9.78 -8.34 -1.80
N ASN A 147 8.94 -9.33 -2.11
CA ASN A 147 7.66 -9.06 -2.76
C ASN A 147 6.86 -8.08 -1.88
N ARG A 148 6.11 -7.16 -2.51
CA ARG A 148 5.38 -6.14 -1.75
C ARG A 148 4.03 -5.81 -2.33
N VAL A 149 3.15 -5.36 -1.46
CA VAL A 149 1.84 -4.80 -1.83
C VAL A 149 1.84 -3.33 -1.44
N VAL A 150 1.47 -2.47 -2.37
CA VAL A 150 1.53 -1.02 -2.20
C VAL A 150 0.24 -0.37 -2.69
N ILE A 151 -0.03 0.84 -2.22
CA ILE A 151 -1.07 1.70 -2.81
C ILE A 151 -0.59 2.18 -4.18
N ASP A 152 -1.47 2.16 -5.17
CA ASP A 152 -1.21 2.75 -6.49
C ASP A 152 -1.35 4.27 -6.42
N HIS A 153 -0.35 4.92 -5.83
CA HIS A 153 -0.34 6.37 -5.64
C HIS A 153 -0.42 7.13 -6.96
N TYR A 154 0.25 6.62 -8.01
CA TYR A 154 0.24 7.25 -9.32
C TYR A 154 -1.18 7.29 -9.91
N ARG A 155 -1.87 6.14 -9.92
CA ARG A 155 -3.25 6.04 -10.39
C ARG A 155 -4.21 6.87 -9.52
N ASN A 156 -4.02 6.89 -8.21
CA ASN A 156 -4.86 7.65 -7.29
C ASN A 156 -4.79 9.15 -7.58
N ILE A 157 -3.60 9.69 -7.86
CA ILE A 157 -3.46 11.09 -8.28
C ILE A 157 -4.16 11.35 -9.62
N HIS A 158 -4.02 10.46 -10.60
CA HIS A 158 -4.74 10.57 -11.86
C HIS A 158 -6.25 10.60 -11.65
N LEU A 159 -6.78 9.73 -10.79
CA LEU A 159 -8.20 9.71 -10.45
C LEU A 159 -8.64 11.01 -9.76
N ALA A 160 -7.88 11.52 -8.78
CA ALA A 160 -8.20 12.77 -8.10
C ALA A 160 -8.22 13.96 -9.06
N MET A 161 -7.22 14.06 -9.94
CA MET A 161 -7.16 15.10 -10.98
C MET A 161 -8.36 15.01 -11.93
N ALA A 162 -8.70 13.80 -12.41
CA ALA A 162 -9.84 13.60 -13.30
C ALA A 162 -11.17 13.99 -12.64
N GLN A 163 -11.34 13.66 -11.35
CA GLN A 163 -12.53 14.02 -10.58
C GLN A 163 -12.68 15.55 -10.45
N LEU A 164 -11.59 16.25 -10.18
CA LEU A 164 -11.61 17.72 -10.08
C LEU A 164 -11.85 18.39 -11.45
N LEU A 165 -11.17 17.95 -12.50
CA LEU A 165 -11.36 18.47 -13.86
C LEU A 165 -12.80 18.27 -14.36
N ALA A 166 -13.41 17.11 -14.07
CA ALA A 166 -14.80 16.82 -14.46
C ALA A 166 -15.82 17.69 -13.71
N ARG A 167 -15.42 18.35 -12.62
CA ARG A 167 -16.20 19.33 -11.85
C ARG A 167 -15.92 20.78 -12.25
N GLY A 168 -15.16 20.99 -13.33
CA GLY A 168 -14.87 22.31 -13.86
C GLY A 168 -13.80 23.09 -13.08
N TYR A 169 -12.98 22.42 -12.25
CA TYR A 169 -11.77 23.04 -11.74
C TYR A 169 -10.69 23.02 -12.80
N GLU A 170 -9.94 24.10 -12.91
CA GLU A 170 -8.93 24.27 -13.97
C GLU A 170 -7.51 24.39 -13.40
N ARG A 171 -7.38 25.00 -12.22
CA ARG A 171 -6.10 25.34 -11.60
C ARG A 171 -5.88 24.52 -10.33
N ILE A 172 -5.66 23.22 -10.53
CA ILE A 172 -5.54 22.27 -9.44
C ILE A 172 -4.12 22.33 -8.85
N GLY A 173 -4.05 22.51 -7.53
CA GLY A 173 -2.80 22.49 -6.77
C GLY A 173 -2.60 21.16 -6.03
N LEU A 174 -1.37 20.93 -5.54
CA LEU A 174 -1.03 19.82 -4.66
C LEU A 174 -0.36 20.38 -3.41
N LEU A 175 -0.88 20.00 -2.23
CA LEU A 175 -0.31 20.26 -0.91
C LEU A 175 0.15 18.92 -0.31
N LEU A 176 1.44 18.76 -0.15
CA LEU A 176 2.05 17.48 0.17
C LEU A 176 3.12 17.62 1.26
N ASN A 177 3.02 16.77 2.29
CA ASN A 177 4.09 16.61 3.25
C ASN A 177 5.25 15.82 2.59
N PRO A 178 6.52 16.28 2.70
CA PRO A 178 7.66 15.62 2.08
C PRO A 178 7.84 14.16 2.48
N GLU A 179 7.55 13.81 3.73
CA GLU A 179 7.64 12.44 4.22
C GLU A 179 6.63 11.53 3.52
N SER A 180 5.41 12.03 3.26
CA SER A 180 4.36 11.27 2.57
C SER A 180 4.75 10.95 1.12
N ASP A 181 5.38 11.89 0.42
CA ASP A 181 5.88 11.66 -0.95
C ASP A 181 7.05 10.67 -0.96
N ALA A 182 8.01 10.84 -0.06
CA ALA A 182 9.15 9.94 0.07
C ALA A 182 8.70 8.50 0.40
N ARG A 183 7.69 8.31 1.26
CA ARG A 183 7.09 7.00 1.54
C ARG A 183 6.38 6.40 0.33
N ALA A 184 5.86 7.25 -0.56
CA ALA A 184 5.26 6.85 -1.83
C ALA A 184 6.28 6.75 -2.98
N ARG A 185 7.58 6.89 -2.72
CA ARG A 185 8.64 6.91 -3.74
C ARG A 185 8.44 7.99 -4.80
N ASP A 186 8.00 9.19 -4.37
CA ASP A 186 7.71 10.36 -5.20
C ASP A 186 6.61 10.12 -6.27
N LEU A 187 5.86 9.02 -6.16
CA LEU A 187 4.81 8.66 -7.11
C LEU A 187 3.61 9.61 -7.06
N ILE A 188 3.37 10.26 -5.90
CA ILE A 188 2.32 11.28 -5.76
C ILE A 188 2.68 12.50 -6.62
N THR A 189 3.86 13.04 -6.43
CA THR A 189 4.37 14.18 -7.22
C THR A 189 4.52 13.83 -8.70
N ALA A 190 5.03 12.64 -9.01
CA ALA A 190 5.17 12.17 -10.40
C ALA A 190 3.81 12.08 -11.12
N GLY A 191 2.79 11.50 -10.50
CA GLY A 191 1.43 11.43 -11.05
C GLY A 191 0.82 12.83 -11.26
N PHE A 192 1.04 13.74 -10.30
CA PHE A 192 0.56 15.12 -10.42
C PHE A 192 1.19 15.86 -11.63
N TRP A 193 2.50 15.72 -11.82
CA TRP A 193 3.20 16.30 -12.95
C TRP A 193 2.78 15.68 -14.29
N ASP A 194 2.55 14.38 -14.31
CA ASP A 194 2.14 13.70 -15.56
C ASP A 194 0.79 14.21 -16.07
N VAL A 195 -0.21 14.37 -15.19
CA VAL A 195 -1.49 14.99 -15.60
C VAL A 195 -1.29 16.47 -15.89
N GLY A 196 -0.55 17.18 -15.04
CA GLY A 196 -0.32 18.62 -15.16
C GLY A 196 0.28 19.04 -16.51
N ARG A 197 1.19 18.22 -17.09
CA ARG A 197 1.80 18.53 -18.41
C ARG A 197 0.80 18.52 -19.56
N ARG A 198 -0.36 17.86 -19.39
CA ARG A 198 -1.45 17.79 -20.38
C ARG A 198 -2.43 18.97 -20.29
N LEU A 199 -2.35 19.75 -19.21
CA LEU A 199 -3.17 20.95 -19.04
C LEU A 199 -2.58 22.16 -19.79
N PRO A 200 -3.41 23.18 -20.13
CA PRO A 200 -2.92 24.45 -20.64
C PRO A 200 -1.84 25.03 -19.73
N LYS A 201 -0.83 25.66 -20.30
CA LYS A 201 0.31 26.23 -19.55
C LYS A 201 -0.13 27.20 -18.44
N SER A 202 -1.19 27.98 -18.67
CA SER A 202 -1.80 28.92 -17.70
C SER A 202 -2.34 28.21 -16.46
N ASN A 203 -2.76 26.95 -16.59
CA ASN A 203 -3.44 26.17 -15.54
C ASN A 203 -2.47 25.28 -14.75
N ARG A 204 -1.20 25.19 -15.19
CA ARG A 204 -0.18 24.37 -14.53
C ARG A 204 0.31 25.03 -13.25
N ILE A 205 0.12 24.35 -12.13
CA ILE A 205 0.57 24.83 -10.82
C ILE A 205 1.73 23.96 -10.32
N LYS A 206 2.81 24.62 -9.89
CA LYS A 206 3.89 23.93 -9.16
C LYS A 206 3.35 23.53 -7.80
N PRO A 207 3.45 22.24 -7.40
CA PRO A 207 3.00 21.76 -6.10
C PRO A 207 3.72 22.48 -4.95
N TYR A 208 3.09 22.50 -3.80
CA TYR A 208 3.71 22.78 -2.54
C TYR A 208 4.09 21.47 -1.88
N VAL A 209 5.39 21.20 -1.80
CA VAL A 209 5.95 20.07 -1.05
C VAL A 209 6.75 20.68 0.08
N GLY A 210 6.25 20.58 1.31
CA GLY A 210 6.86 21.25 2.46
C GLY A 210 6.08 21.02 3.75
N PRO A 211 6.55 21.62 4.86
CA PRO A 211 5.88 21.51 6.15
C PRO A 211 4.51 22.19 6.11
N ALA A 212 3.56 21.68 6.93
CA ALA A 212 2.21 22.22 7.06
C ALA A 212 2.24 23.50 7.93
N GLU A 213 2.72 24.59 7.36
CA GLU A 213 2.86 25.90 8.02
C GLU A 213 1.94 26.93 7.36
N ALA A 214 1.09 27.60 8.16
CA ALA A 214 0.07 28.55 7.69
C ALA A 214 0.67 29.65 6.79
N LYS A 215 1.78 30.28 7.20
CA LYS A 215 2.42 31.36 6.41
C LYS A 215 2.96 30.88 5.07
N ALA A 216 3.52 29.67 4.99
CA ALA A 216 4.08 29.12 3.77
C ALA A 216 2.98 28.71 2.79
N VAL A 217 1.93 28.04 3.30
CA VAL A 217 0.74 27.63 2.53
C VAL A 217 0.00 28.85 1.99
N SER A 218 -0.27 29.88 2.82
CA SER A 218 -0.94 31.11 2.38
C SER A 218 -0.13 31.84 1.29
N ARG A 219 1.20 31.93 1.43
CA ARG A 219 2.07 32.54 0.41
C ARG A 219 2.01 31.78 -0.91
N TRP A 220 2.02 30.45 -0.85
CA TRP A 220 1.89 29.59 -2.03
C TRP A 220 0.51 29.77 -2.68
N ARG A 221 -0.59 29.70 -1.89
CA ARG A 221 -1.97 29.91 -2.35
C ARG A 221 -2.14 31.25 -3.05
N ASN A 222 -1.71 32.35 -2.42
CA ASN A 222 -1.86 33.71 -2.98
C ASN A 222 -1.10 33.89 -4.29
N ARG A 223 0.09 33.26 -4.41
CA ARG A 223 0.89 33.34 -5.63
C ARG A 223 0.39 32.44 -6.73
N LYS A 224 -0.11 31.25 -6.41
CA LYS A 224 -0.48 30.23 -7.38
C LYS A 224 -1.97 30.28 -7.75
N LYS A 225 -2.80 30.80 -6.87
CA LYS A 225 -4.25 30.97 -7.05
C LYS A 225 -4.91 29.68 -7.56
N PRO A 226 -4.81 28.54 -6.83
CA PRO A 226 -5.55 27.33 -7.19
C PRO A 226 -7.05 27.56 -7.00
N ASP A 227 -7.88 26.91 -7.80
CA ASP A 227 -9.32 26.78 -7.61
C ASP A 227 -9.72 25.44 -6.98
N ALA A 228 -8.77 24.48 -6.95
CA ALA A 228 -8.87 23.28 -6.15
C ALA A 228 -7.49 22.80 -5.67
N VAL A 229 -7.45 22.03 -4.58
CA VAL A 229 -6.22 21.44 -4.08
C VAL A 229 -6.40 19.97 -3.74
N ILE A 230 -5.39 19.18 -4.08
CA ILE A 230 -5.20 17.80 -3.61
C ILE A 230 -4.30 17.85 -2.39
N CYS A 231 -4.71 17.20 -1.29
CA CYS A 231 -4.06 17.24 0.00
C CYS A 231 -3.56 15.84 0.41
N CYS A 232 -2.35 15.73 0.99
CA CYS A 232 -1.82 14.50 1.55
C CYS A 232 -0.85 14.76 2.71
N GLY A 233 -0.95 13.96 3.76
CA GLY A 233 0.05 13.87 4.83
C GLY A 233 -0.04 14.92 5.94
N ALA A 234 -1.06 15.78 5.94
CA ALA A 234 -1.30 16.75 7.02
C ALA A 234 -2.75 17.29 6.99
N ASN A 235 -3.14 18.04 8.00
CA ASN A 235 -4.46 18.70 8.07
C ASN A 235 -4.48 20.01 7.29
N TRP A 236 -4.25 19.94 5.99
CA TRP A 236 -4.15 21.10 5.10
C TRP A 236 -5.40 21.97 5.09
N HIS A 237 -6.61 21.37 5.20
CA HIS A 237 -7.88 22.12 5.20
C HIS A 237 -7.95 23.15 6.32
N GLN A 238 -7.39 22.85 7.52
CA GLN A 238 -7.33 23.79 8.62
C GLN A 238 -6.49 25.02 8.28
N LEU A 239 -5.33 24.80 7.62
CA LEU A 239 -4.45 25.88 7.18
C LEU A 239 -5.02 26.71 6.03
N LEU A 240 -5.91 26.10 5.25
CA LEU A 240 -6.61 26.78 4.15
C LEU A 240 -7.83 27.58 4.67
N SER A 241 -8.52 27.09 5.71
CA SER A 241 -9.70 27.70 6.30
C SER A 241 -9.41 28.96 7.14
N ASP A 242 -8.23 29.05 7.75
CA ASP A 242 -7.83 30.22 8.54
C ASP A 242 -7.83 31.57 7.77
N ASN A 243 -8.02 31.50 6.45
CA ASN A 243 -8.06 32.66 5.55
C ASN A 243 -9.45 32.90 4.89
N GLY A 244 -10.55 32.54 5.54
CA GLY A 244 -11.88 32.95 5.10
C GLY A 244 -12.81 31.84 4.59
N GLY A 245 -12.64 30.63 5.08
CA GLY A 245 -13.52 29.49 4.74
C GLY A 245 -13.13 28.81 3.41
N LEU A 246 -13.45 27.53 3.32
CA LEU A 246 -13.29 26.75 2.08
C LEU A 246 -14.68 26.59 1.46
N ASP A 247 -15.01 27.51 0.57
CA ASP A 247 -16.20 27.39 -0.26
C ASP A 247 -15.86 26.54 -1.49
N PRO A 248 -16.49 25.38 -1.68
CA PRO A 248 -16.24 24.51 -2.84
C PRO A 248 -16.41 25.21 -4.18
N GLU A 249 -17.24 26.25 -4.27
CA GLU A 249 -17.46 27.03 -5.50
C GLU A 249 -16.22 27.84 -5.88
N THR A 250 -15.47 28.30 -4.89
CA THR A 250 -14.28 29.14 -5.12
C THR A 250 -12.98 28.37 -4.97
N MET A 251 -12.94 27.37 -4.10
CA MET A 251 -11.76 26.56 -3.85
C MET A 251 -12.13 25.19 -3.24
N GLY A 252 -12.22 24.19 -4.11
CA GLY A 252 -12.41 22.80 -3.66
C GLY A 252 -11.16 22.18 -3.03
N TYR A 253 -11.34 21.15 -2.23
CA TYR A 253 -10.22 20.37 -1.72
C TYR A 253 -10.58 18.90 -1.60
N VAL A 254 -9.59 18.03 -1.84
CA VAL A 254 -9.72 16.58 -1.72
C VAL A 254 -8.52 16.00 -0.98
N TYR A 255 -8.73 14.86 -0.33
CA TYR A 255 -7.64 14.11 0.29
C TYR A 255 -7.38 12.80 -0.42
N ILE A 256 -6.11 12.39 -0.48
CA ILE A 256 -5.68 11.11 -1.08
C ILE A 256 -5.08 10.16 -0.04
N ASP A 257 -5.38 10.38 1.24
CA ASP A 257 -4.92 9.53 2.35
C ASP A 257 -6.07 9.20 3.31
N HIS A 258 -6.65 10.18 3.96
CA HIS A 258 -7.77 10.03 4.88
C HIS A 258 -8.86 11.04 4.55
N CYS A 259 -10.02 10.56 4.17
CA CYS A 259 -11.21 11.38 3.90
C CYS A 259 -12.10 11.55 5.15
N ASP A 260 -11.91 10.72 6.18
CA ASP A 260 -12.62 10.85 7.46
C ASP A 260 -11.92 11.91 8.33
N ARG A 261 -12.56 13.05 8.47
CA ARG A 261 -12.07 14.25 9.19
C ARG A 261 -13.18 14.78 10.09
N GLU A 262 -13.24 14.32 11.33
CA GLU A 262 -14.10 14.82 12.43
C GLU A 262 -15.34 15.63 12.00
N GLY A 263 -16.37 14.94 11.47
CA GLY A 263 -17.65 15.56 11.09
C GLY A 263 -17.65 16.30 9.75
N LEU A 264 -16.58 16.26 8.98
CA LEU A 264 -16.51 16.82 7.63
C LEU A 264 -16.67 15.70 6.58
N SER A 265 -17.62 15.90 5.67
CA SER A 265 -17.77 15.07 4.48
C SER A 265 -16.74 15.53 3.42
N VAL A 266 -15.54 14.95 3.44
CA VAL A 266 -14.45 15.33 2.55
C VAL A 266 -14.34 14.36 1.39
N ALA A 267 -14.40 14.88 0.16
CA ALA A 267 -14.17 14.09 -1.03
C ALA A 267 -12.69 13.66 -1.16
N GLY A 268 -12.46 12.53 -1.82
CA GLY A 268 -11.10 12.09 -2.09
C GLY A 268 -10.92 10.60 -2.27
N ILE A 269 -9.73 10.12 -1.96
CA ILE A 269 -9.34 8.72 -2.13
C ILE A 269 -8.75 8.22 -0.81
N PRO A 270 -9.58 7.65 0.09
CA PRO A 270 -9.09 7.10 1.35
C PRO A 270 -8.17 5.91 1.10
N TYR A 271 -7.12 5.78 1.87
CA TYR A 271 -6.29 4.60 1.84
C TYR A 271 -7.11 3.39 2.31
N MET A 272 -7.25 2.41 1.44
CA MET A 272 -7.96 1.16 1.74
C MET A 272 -7.01 0.16 2.43
N ASN A 273 -6.55 0.53 3.61
CA ASN A 273 -5.53 -0.22 4.36
C ASN A 273 -5.93 -1.67 4.65
N GLY A 274 -7.22 -1.91 4.90
CA GLY A 274 -7.75 -3.25 5.09
C GLY A 274 -7.57 -4.12 3.84
N MET A 275 -8.03 -3.63 2.69
CA MET A 275 -7.91 -4.35 1.41
C MET A 275 -6.43 -4.57 1.02
N LEU A 276 -5.57 -3.57 1.23
CA LEU A 276 -4.13 -3.69 0.99
C LEU A 276 -3.53 -4.86 1.80
N THR A 277 -3.91 -4.95 3.07
CA THR A 277 -3.44 -5.99 3.99
C THR A 277 -4.00 -7.37 3.60
N GLU A 278 -5.27 -7.45 3.19
CA GLU A 278 -5.87 -8.70 2.72
C GLU A 278 -5.16 -9.24 1.47
N VAL A 279 -4.84 -8.36 0.50
CA VAL A 279 -4.05 -8.73 -0.69
C VAL A 279 -2.65 -9.20 -0.29
N ALA A 280 -2.03 -8.56 0.71
CA ALA A 280 -0.71 -8.95 1.20
C ALA A 280 -0.72 -10.33 1.88
N ILE A 281 -1.75 -10.64 2.67
CA ILE A 281 -1.96 -11.98 3.25
C ILE A 281 -2.16 -13.02 2.15
N ASP A 282 -2.96 -12.73 1.12
CA ASP A 282 -3.19 -13.66 0.01
C ASP A 282 -1.88 -13.99 -0.72
N GLN A 283 -1.05 -12.99 -0.98
CA GLN A 283 0.28 -13.19 -1.59
C GLN A 283 1.21 -13.98 -0.69
N LEU A 284 1.21 -13.70 0.62
CA LEU A 284 2.02 -14.42 1.58
C LEU A 284 1.64 -15.90 1.65
N VAL A 285 0.34 -16.20 1.70
CA VAL A 285 -0.19 -17.56 1.67
C VAL A 285 0.18 -18.26 0.36
N ALA A 286 0.05 -17.58 -0.78
CA ALA A 286 0.46 -18.14 -2.07
C ALA A 286 1.95 -18.49 -2.12
N ALA A 287 2.83 -17.58 -1.65
CA ALA A 287 4.26 -17.80 -1.56
C ALA A 287 4.60 -19.01 -0.65
N LEU A 288 3.93 -19.11 0.51
CA LEU A 288 4.10 -20.23 1.43
C LEU A 288 3.69 -21.56 0.78
N GLN A 289 2.55 -21.60 0.07
CA GLN A 289 2.04 -22.81 -0.57
C GLN A 289 2.94 -23.35 -1.68
N ILE A 290 3.66 -22.48 -2.38
CA ILE A 290 4.62 -22.87 -3.43
C ILE A 290 6.05 -23.00 -2.92
N ASN A 291 6.29 -22.81 -1.60
CA ASN A 291 7.59 -22.76 -0.95
C ASN A 291 8.54 -21.72 -1.58
N GLU A 292 8.03 -20.54 -1.90
CA GLU A 292 8.83 -19.38 -2.32
C GLU A 292 9.47 -18.75 -1.08
N PHE A 293 10.60 -19.29 -0.65
CA PHE A 293 11.33 -18.85 0.55
C PHE A 293 12.57 -18.03 0.18
N GLY A 294 13.01 -17.21 1.12
CA GLY A 294 14.21 -16.42 0.97
C GLY A 294 14.00 -15.10 0.25
N VAL A 295 15.10 -14.50 -0.18
CA VAL A 295 15.08 -13.27 -0.99
C VAL A 295 14.72 -13.64 -2.42
N PRO A 296 13.64 -13.09 -2.99
CA PRO A 296 13.28 -13.37 -4.36
C PRO A 296 14.32 -12.82 -5.33
N GLU A 297 14.68 -13.58 -6.37
CA GLU A 297 15.58 -13.11 -7.43
C GLU A 297 15.04 -11.85 -8.12
N HIS A 298 13.73 -11.80 -8.33
CA HIS A 298 13.01 -10.66 -8.91
C HIS A 298 11.86 -10.23 -8.00
N PRO A 299 12.09 -9.31 -7.05
CA PRO A 299 11.06 -8.80 -6.19
C PRO A 299 9.91 -8.16 -6.97
N ARG A 300 8.69 -8.59 -6.70
CA ARG A 300 7.47 -8.11 -7.37
C ARG A 300 6.78 -7.04 -6.53
N THR A 301 6.22 -6.04 -7.20
CA THR A 301 5.37 -5.03 -6.56
C THR A 301 3.95 -5.14 -7.11
N THR A 302 2.99 -5.37 -6.23
CA THR A 302 1.56 -5.34 -6.55
C THR A 302 0.99 -4.01 -6.10
N ALA A 303 0.60 -3.19 -7.05
CA ALA A 303 -0.04 -1.91 -6.79
C ALA A 303 -1.56 -2.09 -6.72
N VAL A 304 -2.17 -1.62 -5.63
CA VAL A 304 -3.61 -1.72 -5.37
C VAL A 304 -4.23 -0.33 -5.51
N PRO A 305 -5.14 -0.13 -6.49
CA PRO A 305 -5.83 1.14 -6.65
C PRO A 305 -6.88 1.32 -5.54
N CYS A 306 -7.03 2.55 -5.05
CA CYS A 306 -8.10 2.92 -4.15
C CYS A 306 -9.32 3.46 -4.91
N ALA A 307 -10.49 3.46 -4.25
CA ALA A 307 -11.72 3.98 -4.81
C ALA A 307 -11.93 5.46 -4.45
N TRP A 308 -12.64 6.17 -5.32
CA TRP A 308 -13.08 7.53 -5.04
C TRP A 308 -14.21 7.55 -4.01
N HIS A 309 -14.15 8.52 -3.10
CA HIS A 309 -15.18 8.82 -2.12
C HIS A 309 -15.73 10.22 -2.40
N GLU A 310 -17.05 10.34 -2.51
CA GLU A 310 -17.74 11.62 -2.67
C GLU A 310 -17.78 12.39 -1.34
N GLY A 311 -17.87 13.71 -1.41
CA GLY A 311 -17.98 14.57 -0.24
C GLY A 311 -18.35 16.00 -0.61
N ASP A 312 -18.65 16.79 0.40
CA ASP A 312 -19.15 18.16 0.23
C ASP A 312 -18.04 19.22 0.04
N SER A 313 -16.77 18.77 0.03
CA SER A 313 -15.60 19.66 -0.10
C SER A 313 -15.28 20.09 -1.53
N ILE A 314 -16.08 19.68 -2.50
CA ILE A 314 -15.93 19.97 -3.92
C ILE A 314 -17.28 20.22 -4.61
N ARG A 315 -17.23 20.84 -5.79
CA ARG A 315 -18.42 21.07 -6.64
C ARG A 315 -19.08 19.75 -7.06
N PRO A 316 -20.39 19.76 -7.36
CA PRO A 316 -21.05 18.61 -7.96
C PRO A 316 -20.44 18.27 -9.34
N LEU A 317 -20.63 17.03 -9.77
CA LEU A 317 -20.13 16.56 -11.06
C LEU A 317 -20.90 17.20 -12.21
N VAL A 318 -20.19 17.85 -13.14
CA VAL A 318 -20.79 18.53 -14.30
C VAL A 318 -20.57 17.79 -15.62
N SER A 319 -19.63 16.82 -15.68
CA SER A 319 -19.35 16.03 -16.87
C SER A 319 -19.02 14.58 -16.53
N LYS A 320 -19.13 13.68 -17.52
CA LYS A 320 -18.70 12.29 -17.32
C LYS A 320 -17.19 12.24 -17.09
N ILE A 321 -16.78 11.48 -16.07
CA ILE A 321 -15.36 11.22 -15.80
C ILE A 321 -14.84 10.28 -16.89
N LYS A 322 -13.84 10.70 -17.62
CA LYS A 322 -13.07 9.85 -18.51
C LYS A 322 -12.09 9.01 -17.67
N ASP A 323 -11.76 7.81 -18.15
CA ASP A 323 -10.77 6.97 -17.47
C ASP A 323 -9.48 7.77 -17.25
N PRO A 324 -9.02 7.95 -15.99
CA PRO A 324 -7.87 8.79 -15.69
C PRO A 324 -6.57 8.29 -16.34
N LEU A 325 -6.46 7.00 -16.65
CA LEU A 325 -5.30 6.45 -17.35
C LEU A 325 -5.28 6.80 -18.85
N PHE A 326 -6.42 7.15 -19.43
CA PHE A 326 -6.59 7.46 -20.84
C PHE A 326 -7.03 8.92 -21.07
N LEU A 327 -6.65 9.85 -20.20
CA LEU A 327 -6.66 11.26 -20.51
C LEU A 327 -5.61 11.54 -21.60
N VAL A 328 -5.83 10.94 -22.80
CA VAL A 328 -5.08 11.33 -23.99
C VAL A 328 -5.51 12.76 -24.29
N PRO A 329 -4.59 13.72 -24.50
CA PRO A 329 -4.95 15.00 -25.04
C PRO A 329 -5.68 14.72 -26.36
N THR A 330 -6.93 15.11 -26.48
CA THR A 330 -7.49 15.34 -27.81
C THR A 330 -6.55 16.38 -28.42
N ALA A 331 -5.82 16.01 -29.47
CA ALA A 331 -5.16 16.98 -30.30
C ALA A 331 -6.22 18.00 -30.63
N GLU A 332 -6.05 19.23 -30.14
CA GLU A 332 -6.79 20.35 -30.72
C GLU A 332 -6.32 20.36 -32.15
N GLU A 333 -7.26 20.13 -33.03
CA GLU A 333 -7.10 20.40 -34.46
C GLU A 333 -6.55 21.82 -34.59
N GLU A 334 -5.42 21.95 -35.28
CA GLU A 334 -4.77 23.19 -35.62
C GLU A 334 -5.68 24.10 -36.46
#